data_4ea9dc232009c7af41311f04c9682cb7
#
_entry.id   4ea9dc232009c7af41311f04c9682cb7
#
_cell.length_a   1.000
_cell.length_b   1.000
_cell.length_c   1.000
_cell.angle_alpha   90.00
_cell.angle_beta   90.00
_cell.angle_gamma   90.00
#
_symmetry.space_group_name_H-M   'P 1'
#
loop_
_entity.id
_entity.type
_entity.pdbx_description
1 polymer ?
#
loop_
_entity_poly.entity_id
_entity_poly.type
_entity_poly.pdbx_seq_one_letter_code
_entity_poly.pdbx_strand_id
1 'polypeptide(L)'
;MLLVLIRKIYTIQTKQMNSTIHIERLALHCYHGVMPQERIIGAMFYVTLHIDLEVKDEAILDDNLAGTVSYADIVQSVREEMSVSSALLEHLAYRVGHKLITDFSSIKSLNIRIDKENPPCGVNVDAIGVSMSMIR
;
A
#
# COMPACT_ATOMS: atom_id res chain seq x y z
N MET A 1 7.49 -16.23 33.41
CA MET A 1 8.95 -16.27 33.45
C MET A 1 9.59 -16.59 32.11
N LEU A 2 9.15 -17.62 31.41
CA LEU A 2 9.66 -17.97 30.07
C LEU A 2 9.42 -16.84 29.05
N LEU A 3 8.26 -16.20 29.09
CA LEU A 3 7.90 -15.09 28.20
C LEU A 3 8.81 -13.87 28.44
N VAL A 4 9.16 -13.57 29.68
CA VAL A 4 10.05 -12.48 30.04
C VAL A 4 11.48 -12.75 29.58
N LEU A 5 11.93 -14.00 29.68
CA LEU A 5 13.24 -14.42 29.21
C LEU A 5 13.37 -14.37 27.70
N ILE A 6 12.35 -14.86 26.99
CA ILE A 6 12.28 -14.79 25.53
C ILE A 6 12.31 -13.33 25.08
N ARG A 7 11.49 -12.47 25.70
CA ARG A 7 11.47 -11.04 25.40
C ARG A 7 12.85 -10.39 25.61
N LYS A 8 13.54 -10.75 26.69
CA LYS A 8 14.87 -10.21 27.00
C LYS A 8 15.93 -10.63 25.98
N ILE A 9 15.85 -11.86 25.47
CA ILE A 9 16.77 -12.38 24.44
C ILE A 9 16.52 -11.68 23.10
N TYR A 10 15.26 -11.51 22.70
CA TYR A 10 14.91 -10.92 21.41
C TYR A 10 14.93 -9.39 21.40
N THR A 11 14.82 -8.71 22.54
CA THR A 11 14.84 -7.24 22.61
C THR A 11 16.11 -6.63 22.00
N ILE A 12 17.25 -7.30 22.11
CA ILE A 12 18.51 -6.84 21.50
C ILE A 12 18.43 -6.92 19.96
N GLN A 13 17.70 -7.90 19.42
CA GLN A 13 17.58 -8.13 17.97
C GLN A 13 16.46 -7.28 17.34
N THR A 14 15.40 -6.97 18.11
CA THR A 14 14.22 -6.27 17.57
C THR A 14 14.37 -4.75 17.56
N LYS A 15 15.29 -4.16 18.31
CA LYS A 15 15.52 -2.70 18.37
C LYS A 15 15.72 -2.02 17.02
N GLN A 16 16.13 -2.78 15.97
CA GLN A 16 16.37 -2.27 14.64
C GLN A 16 15.59 -3.06 13.58
N MET A 17 14.57 -3.83 14.02
CA MET A 17 13.81 -4.65 13.09
C MET A 17 12.77 -3.82 12.36
N ASN A 18 12.88 -3.80 11.05
CA ASN A 18 11.89 -3.23 10.15
C ASN A 18 11.09 -4.35 9.50
N SER A 19 9.85 -4.08 9.17
CA SER A 19 8.99 -5.00 8.45
C SER A 19 8.51 -4.35 7.16
N THR A 20 8.29 -5.15 6.14
CA THR A 20 7.68 -4.71 4.90
C THR A 20 6.36 -5.45 4.71
N ILE A 21 5.27 -4.71 4.56
CA ILE A 21 3.98 -5.29 4.15
C ILE A 21 3.94 -5.29 2.62
N HIS A 22 3.64 -6.45 2.05
CA HIS A 22 3.47 -6.64 0.62
C HIS A 22 2.00 -6.85 0.31
N ILE A 23 1.41 -5.97 -0.50
CA ILE A 23 0.09 -6.15 -1.08
C ILE A 23 0.29 -6.35 -2.57
N GLU A 24 0.02 -7.57 -3.04
CA GLU A 24 0.31 -7.97 -4.41
C GLU A 24 -0.97 -7.94 -5.24
N ARG A 25 -1.01 -7.02 -6.21
CA ARG A 25 -2.06 -6.92 -7.22
C ARG A 25 -3.48 -6.90 -6.64
N LEU A 26 -3.74 -5.97 -5.73
CA LEU A 26 -5.10 -5.70 -5.26
C LEU A 26 -5.96 -5.23 -6.44
N ALA A 27 -6.94 -6.03 -6.81
CA ALA A 27 -7.79 -5.79 -7.98
C ALA A 27 -9.01 -4.95 -7.61
N LEU A 28 -9.18 -3.81 -8.25
CA LEU A 28 -10.30 -2.89 -8.03
C LEU A 28 -10.85 -2.40 -9.36
N HIS A 29 -12.17 -2.41 -9.51
CA HIS A 29 -12.82 -1.73 -10.63
C HIS A 29 -12.97 -0.25 -10.28
N CYS A 30 -12.32 0.62 -11.05
CA CYS A 30 -12.25 2.05 -10.75
C CYS A 30 -12.40 2.89 -12.02
N TYR A 31 -12.52 4.21 -11.84
CA TYR A 31 -12.90 5.16 -12.88
C TYR A 31 -11.83 6.24 -13.04
N HIS A 32 -10.66 5.85 -13.54
CA HIS A 32 -9.53 6.74 -13.76
C HIS A 32 -9.14 6.78 -15.22
N GLY A 33 -8.81 7.96 -15.71
CA GLY A 33 -8.31 8.14 -17.07
C GLY A 33 -8.50 9.56 -17.57
N VAL A 34 -7.73 9.92 -18.60
CA VAL A 34 -7.80 11.24 -19.25
C VAL A 34 -9.09 11.36 -20.06
N MET A 35 -9.52 10.29 -20.71
CA MET A 35 -10.71 10.31 -21.58
C MET A 35 -11.99 10.21 -20.74
N PRO A 36 -13.03 11.00 -21.09
CA PRO A 36 -14.30 10.96 -20.34
C PRO A 36 -14.94 9.58 -20.25
N GLN A 37 -14.85 8.76 -21.31
CA GLN A 37 -15.42 7.41 -21.31
C GLN A 37 -14.77 6.50 -20.25
N GLU A 38 -13.47 6.65 -20.00
CA GLU A 38 -12.76 5.87 -18.99
C GLU A 38 -13.30 6.13 -17.59
N ARG A 39 -13.77 7.36 -17.34
CA ARG A 39 -14.34 7.75 -16.04
C ARG A 39 -15.81 7.39 -15.89
N ILE A 40 -16.47 6.99 -16.98
CA ILE A 40 -17.87 6.51 -16.99
C ILE A 40 -17.92 4.98 -16.94
N ILE A 41 -17.16 4.32 -17.80
CA ILE A 41 -17.18 2.85 -17.96
C ILE A 41 -16.27 2.20 -16.90
N GLY A 42 -15.14 2.83 -16.61
CA GLY A 42 -14.13 2.29 -15.70
C GLY A 42 -13.31 1.16 -16.31
N ALA A 43 -12.42 0.63 -15.52
CA ALA A 43 -11.56 -0.50 -15.86
C ALA A 43 -11.09 -1.21 -14.59
N MET A 44 -10.47 -2.37 -14.76
CA MET A 44 -9.75 -3.02 -13.68
C MET A 44 -8.40 -2.36 -13.48
N PHE A 45 -8.14 -2.02 -12.23
CA PHE A 45 -6.86 -1.50 -11.76
C PHE A 45 -6.27 -2.46 -10.74
N TYR A 46 -4.96 -2.61 -10.78
CA TYR A 46 -4.23 -3.47 -9.84
C TYR A 46 -3.25 -2.62 -9.06
N VAL A 47 -3.38 -2.63 -7.76
CA VAL A 47 -2.50 -1.87 -6.85
C VAL A 47 -1.56 -2.83 -6.18
N THR A 48 -0.26 -2.60 -6.35
CA THR A 48 0.81 -3.31 -5.65
C THR A 48 1.52 -2.33 -4.74
N LEU A 49 1.64 -2.69 -3.47
CA LEU A 49 2.25 -1.88 -2.43
C LEU A 49 3.31 -2.68 -1.69
N HIS A 50 4.47 -2.08 -1.54
CA HIS A 50 5.51 -2.52 -0.61
C HIS A 50 5.71 -1.41 0.41
N ILE A 51 5.39 -1.68 1.66
CA ILE A 51 5.29 -0.67 2.72
C ILE A 51 6.28 -1.02 3.83
N ASP A 52 7.30 -0.19 3.97
CA ASP A 52 8.29 -0.34 5.04
C ASP A 52 7.81 0.38 6.28
N LEU A 53 7.74 -0.34 7.37
CA LEU A 53 7.27 0.22 8.62
C LEU A 53 8.09 -0.26 9.81
N GLU A 54 8.09 0.57 10.84
CA GLU A 54 8.65 0.22 12.12
C GLU A 54 7.66 -0.65 12.89
N VAL A 55 8.16 -1.79 13.38
CA VAL A 55 7.39 -2.74 14.17
C VAL A 55 7.89 -2.71 15.60
N LYS A 56 6.98 -2.56 16.55
CA LYS A 56 7.29 -2.52 17.98
C LYS A 56 7.34 -3.92 18.57
N ASP A 57 8.00 -4.02 19.72
CA ASP A 57 8.15 -5.27 20.44
C ASP A 57 6.81 -5.94 20.77
N GLU A 58 5.74 -5.16 21.02
CA GLU A 58 4.40 -5.70 21.29
C GLU A 58 3.91 -6.61 20.16
N ALA A 59 4.19 -6.26 18.90
CA ALA A 59 3.79 -7.09 17.77
C ALA A 59 4.66 -8.34 17.64
N ILE A 60 5.98 -8.17 17.75
CA ILE A 60 6.93 -9.26 17.44
C ILE A 60 7.01 -10.26 18.59
N LEU A 61 7.05 -9.78 19.83
CA LEU A 61 7.26 -10.62 21.00
C LEU A 61 5.95 -11.04 21.68
N ASP A 62 4.95 -10.16 21.68
CA ASP A 62 3.70 -10.35 22.41
C ASP A 62 2.51 -10.70 21.47
N ASP A 63 2.76 -10.79 20.16
CA ASP A 63 1.72 -11.09 19.17
C ASP A 63 0.53 -10.13 19.27
N ASN A 64 0.80 -8.85 19.47
CA ASN A 64 -0.21 -7.81 19.67
C ASN A 64 -0.23 -6.83 18.50
N LEU A 65 -1.39 -6.69 17.86
CA LEU A 65 -1.60 -5.79 16.72
C LEU A 65 -1.27 -4.33 17.04
N ALA A 66 -1.36 -3.90 18.31
CA ALA A 66 -1.02 -2.55 18.72
C ALA A 66 0.43 -2.14 18.41
N GLY A 67 1.33 -3.10 18.21
CA GLY A 67 2.73 -2.85 17.86
C GLY A 67 3.00 -2.68 16.36
N THR A 68 1.99 -2.76 15.52
CA THR A 68 2.12 -2.65 14.07
C THR A 68 0.86 -2.04 13.44
N VAL A 69 0.76 -2.10 12.13
CA VAL A 69 -0.41 -1.64 11.37
C VAL A 69 -1.17 -2.84 10.83
N SER A 70 -2.49 -2.80 10.95
CA SER A 70 -3.34 -3.81 10.31
C SER A 70 -3.35 -3.62 8.80
N TYR A 71 -2.97 -4.66 8.04
CA TYR A 71 -3.05 -4.62 6.58
C TYR A 71 -4.50 -4.47 6.09
N ALA A 72 -5.48 -4.89 6.87
CA ALA A 72 -6.89 -4.69 6.54
C ALA A 72 -7.27 -3.20 6.53
N ASP A 73 -6.74 -2.42 7.47
CA ASP A 73 -6.93 -0.97 7.51
C ASP A 73 -6.23 -0.27 6.35
N ILE A 74 -5.05 -0.76 5.96
CA ILE A 74 -4.35 -0.26 4.77
C ILE A 74 -5.18 -0.51 3.51
N VAL A 75 -5.68 -1.72 3.32
CA VAL A 75 -6.53 -2.07 2.17
C VAL A 75 -7.78 -1.21 2.12
N GLN A 76 -8.44 -0.98 3.25
CA GLN A 76 -9.61 -0.13 3.32
C GLN A 76 -9.28 1.31 2.91
N SER A 77 -8.18 1.86 3.40
CA SER A 77 -7.71 3.20 3.06
C SER A 77 -7.41 3.33 1.55
N VAL A 78 -6.77 2.31 0.97
CA VAL A 78 -6.52 2.24 -0.48
C VAL A 78 -7.83 2.24 -1.26
N ARG A 79 -8.78 1.41 -0.89
CA ARG A 79 -10.07 1.31 -1.56
C ARG A 79 -10.82 2.64 -1.55
N GLU A 80 -10.85 3.30 -0.42
CA GLU A 80 -11.50 4.63 -0.29
C GLU A 80 -10.87 5.65 -1.23
N GLU A 81 -9.55 5.73 -1.25
CA GLU A 81 -8.85 6.70 -2.09
C GLU A 81 -8.94 6.36 -3.58
N MET A 82 -8.91 5.08 -3.93
CA MET A 82 -9.09 4.61 -5.30
C MET A 82 -10.50 4.87 -5.86
N SER A 83 -11.49 5.08 -5.01
CA SER A 83 -12.87 5.40 -5.43
C SER A 83 -13.03 6.81 -5.99
N VAL A 84 -12.07 7.69 -5.73
CA VAL A 84 -12.07 9.05 -6.25
C VAL A 84 -11.30 9.09 -7.57
N SER A 85 -11.95 9.56 -8.64
CA SER A 85 -11.38 9.57 -9.99
C SER A 85 -10.17 10.49 -10.11
N SER A 86 -9.14 10.01 -10.79
CA SER A 86 -7.99 10.79 -11.27
C SER A 86 -7.84 10.65 -12.78
N ALA A 87 -7.37 11.69 -13.44
CA ALA A 87 -7.05 11.62 -14.86
C ALA A 87 -5.73 10.87 -15.09
N LEU A 88 -4.74 11.06 -14.23
CA LEU A 88 -3.39 10.50 -14.38
C LEU A 88 -3.13 9.43 -13.32
N LEU A 89 -2.49 8.34 -13.76
CA LEU A 89 -2.05 7.27 -12.84
C LEU A 89 -1.02 7.78 -11.82
N GLU A 90 -0.16 8.69 -12.22
CA GLU A 90 0.84 9.32 -11.35
C GLU A 90 0.16 10.10 -10.22
N HIS A 91 -0.88 10.86 -10.53
CA HIS A 91 -1.65 11.60 -9.53
C HIS A 91 -2.36 10.65 -8.57
N LEU A 92 -2.96 9.59 -9.10
CA LEU A 92 -3.61 8.55 -8.32
C LEU A 92 -2.62 7.87 -7.36
N ALA A 93 -1.47 7.46 -7.87
CA ALA A 93 -0.41 6.82 -7.07
C ALA A 93 0.06 7.76 -5.95
N TYR A 94 0.26 9.04 -6.25
CA TYR A 94 0.60 10.05 -5.25
C TYR A 94 -0.48 10.16 -4.17
N ARG A 95 -1.75 10.28 -4.55
CA ARG A 95 -2.85 10.41 -3.59
C ARG A 95 -2.94 9.22 -2.64
N VAL A 96 -2.87 8.00 -3.20
CA VAL A 96 -2.92 6.77 -2.40
C VAL A 96 -1.72 6.69 -1.45
N GLY A 97 -0.52 6.90 -1.96
CA GLY A 97 0.69 6.86 -1.14
C GLY A 97 0.70 7.92 -0.06
N HIS A 98 0.33 9.15 -0.39
CA HIS A 98 0.24 10.27 0.56
C HIS A 98 -0.77 9.99 1.67
N LYS A 99 -1.95 9.46 1.31
CA LYS A 99 -2.97 9.08 2.30
C LYS A 99 -2.43 8.04 3.29
N LEU A 100 -1.75 7.02 2.79
CA LEU A 100 -1.18 5.97 3.66
C LEU A 100 -0.12 6.52 4.61
N ILE A 101 0.79 7.34 4.12
CA ILE A 101 1.84 7.95 4.96
C ILE A 101 1.22 8.89 6.00
N THR A 102 0.17 9.62 5.62
CA THR A 102 -0.51 10.55 6.54
C THR A 102 -1.29 9.81 7.62
N ASP A 103 -2.04 8.77 7.24
CA ASP A 103 -2.94 8.07 8.16
C ASP A 103 -2.22 7.06 9.06
N PHE A 104 -1.08 6.53 8.63
CA PHE A 104 -0.32 5.49 9.35
C PHE A 104 1.08 5.99 9.69
N SER A 105 1.24 6.52 10.88
CA SER A 105 2.49 7.18 11.32
C SER A 105 3.71 6.28 11.39
N SER A 106 3.51 4.96 11.53
CA SER A 106 4.61 3.99 11.56
C SER A 106 5.19 3.64 10.19
N ILE A 107 4.54 4.06 9.11
CA ILE A 107 5.08 3.89 7.75
C ILE A 107 6.27 4.82 7.55
N LYS A 108 7.43 4.24 7.22
CA LYS A 108 8.66 4.99 6.92
C LYS A 108 8.77 5.35 5.45
N SER A 109 8.45 4.41 4.60
CA SER A 109 8.50 4.56 3.14
C SER A 109 7.58 3.55 2.49
N LEU A 110 7.24 3.80 1.26
CA LEU A 110 6.49 2.84 0.46
C LEU A 110 6.85 2.95 -1.02
N ASN A 111 6.64 1.85 -1.71
CA ASN A 111 6.60 1.81 -3.16
C ASN A 111 5.18 1.41 -3.56
N ILE A 112 4.58 2.19 -4.46
CA ILE A 112 3.26 1.92 -5.02
C ILE A 112 3.37 1.75 -6.52
N ARG A 113 2.73 0.71 -7.04
CA ARG A 113 2.53 0.48 -8.46
C ARG A 113 1.05 0.38 -8.74
N ILE A 114 0.57 1.08 -9.76
CA ILE A 114 -0.80 0.99 -10.23
C ILE A 114 -0.78 0.63 -11.71
N ASP A 115 -1.36 -0.51 -12.03
CA ASP A 115 -1.52 -1.01 -13.38
C ASP A 115 -2.98 -0.86 -13.83
N LYS A 116 -3.18 -0.39 -15.04
CA LYS A 116 -4.48 -0.33 -15.70
C LYS A 116 -4.56 -1.40 -16.76
N GLU A 117 -5.55 -2.28 -16.65
CA GLU A 117 -5.83 -3.32 -17.62
C GLU A 117 -6.45 -2.74 -18.87
N ASN A 118 -6.08 -3.29 -20.04
CA ASN A 118 -6.60 -2.89 -21.34
C ASN A 118 -6.65 -1.38 -21.58
N PRO A 119 -5.52 -0.66 -21.45
CA PRO A 119 -5.52 0.78 -21.66
C PRO A 119 -5.86 1.14 -23.12
N PRO A 120 -6.62 2.23 -23.35
CA PRO A 120 -7.09 2.61 -24.69
C PRO A 120 -5.98 3.30 -25.50
N CYS A 121 -4.90 2.61 -25.81
CA CYS A 121 -3.74 3.16 -26.53
C CYS A 121 -3.57 2.60 -27.96
N GLY A 122 -4.58 1.86 -28.46
CA GLY A 122 -4.60 1.36 -29.84
C GLY A 122 -3.68 0.19 -30.13
N VAL A 123 -3.10 -0.45 -29.11
CA VAL A 123 -2.22 -1.61 -29.24
C VAL A 123 -2.68 -2.72 -28.29
N ASN A 124 -2.25 -3.94 -28.57
CA ASN A 124 -2.53 -5.07 -27.70
C ASN A 124 -1.45 -5.16 -26.60
N VAL A 125 -1.82 -4.75 -25.41
CA VAL A 125 -0.96 -4.80 -24.21
C VAL A 125 -1.82 -5.20 -23.03
N ASP A 126 -1.29 -6.07 -22.15
CA ASP A 126 -2.05 -6.57 -20.99
C ASP A 126 -2.39 -5.45 -20.01
N ALA A 127 -1.42 -4.63 -19.68
CA ALA A 127 -1.59 -3.52 -18.77
C ALA A 127 -0.50 -2.46 -18.99
N ILE A 128 -0.81 -1.25 -18.62
CA ILE A 128 0.18 -0.17 -18.50
C ILE A 128 0.06 0.38 -17.07
N GLY A 129 1.20 0.63 -16.45
CA GLY A 129 1.22 1.11 -15.08
C GLY A 129 2.32 2.11 -14.81
N VAL A 130 2.24 2.70 -13.64
CA VAL A 130 3.24 3.60 -13.08
C VAL A 130 3.67 3.11 -11.70
N SER A 131 4.91 3.36 -11.35
CA SER A 131 5.42 3.12 -10.00
C SER A 131 5.92 4.44 -9.40
N MET A 132 5.76 4.57 -8.09
CA MET A 132 6.21 5.73 -7.34
C MET A 132 6.76 5.28 -5.99
N SER A 133 7.89 5.85 -5.59
CA SER A 133 8.47 5.63 -4.25
C SER A 133 8.32 6.89 -3.43
N MET A 134 7.90 6.72 -2.17
CA MET A 134 7.68 7.82 -1.23
C MET A 134 8.39 7.52 0.09
N ILE A 135 9.04 8.53 0.64
CA ILE A 135 9.72 8.49 1.94
C ILE A 135 9.09 9.55 2.82
N ARG A 136 8.85 9.16 4.10
CA ARG A 136 8.35 10.10 5.11
C ARG A 136 9.38 11.18 5.39
#